data_d3357cf82aa8b94b7bd13190b9afda38
#
_entry.id   d3357cf82aa8b94b7bd13190b9afda38
#
_cell.length_a   1.000
_cell.length_b   1.000
_cell.length_c   1.000
_cell.angle_alpha   90.00
_cell.angle_beta   90.00
_cell.angle_gamma   90.00
#
_symmetry.space_group_name_H-M   'P 1'
#
loop_
_entity.id
_entity.type
_entity.pdbx_description
1 polymer ?
#
loop_
_entity_poly.entity_id
_entity_poly.type
_entity_poly.pdbx_seq_one_letter_code
_entity_poly.pdbx_strand_id
1 'polypeptide(L)'
;MPCAVDVLCCRYSALYSSRVIVAGYVDHLYNENSQSEHYGRYAMKRPVGKLFVHLFAITGIAGTDLYIKKQIEEKKEMNCCEPICRGKLLLRRYHNKGAFLNLGEKNPQLVAAISVGMTVFALLLFISTFSFLGKGMLRWGLTMLLGGAFSNTYDRLKRKYVVDYVSFNVPWEAFRKIVFN
;
A
#
# COMPACT_ATOMS: atom_id res chain seq x y z
N MET A 1 30.55 7.40 -8.94
CA MET A 1 29.48 6.44 -9.26
C MET A 1 28.24 6.92 -8.53
N PRO A 2 27.15 7.29 -9.19
CA PRO A 2 25.94 7.72 -8.50
C PRO A 2 25.38 6.51 -7.74
N CYS A 3 25.05 6.71 -6.46
CA CYS A 3 24.48 5.68 -5.61
C CYS A 3 23.16 5.17 -6.23
N ALA A 4 22.99 3.84 -6.25
CA ALA A 4 21.77 3.17 -6.72
C ALA A 4 20.49 3.68 -6.01
N VAL A 5 20.64 4.36 -4.87
CA VAL A 5 19.59 4.98 -4.05
C VAL A 5 19.01 6.24 -4.71
N ASP A 6 19.84 7.05 -5.39
CA ASP A 6 19.34 8.24 -6.10
C ASP A 6 18.47 7.86 -7.30
N VAL A 7 18.79 6.75 -7.96
CA VAL A 7 17.99 6.21 -9.07
C VAL A 7 16.63 5.67 -8.57
N LEU A 8 16.59 5.10 -7.37
CA LEU A 8 15.33 4.65 -6.74
C LEU A 8 14.48 5.85 -6.30
N CYS A 9 15.08 6.90 -5.73
CA CYS A 9 14.34 8.09 -5.30
C CYS A 9 13.77 8.87 -6.51
N CYS A 10 14.53 8.98 -7.61
CA CYS A 10 14.02 9.55 -8.87
C CYS A 10 12.95 8.67 -9.53
N ARG A 11 13.10 7.35 -9.48
CA ARG A 11 12.04 6.43 -9.94
C ARG A 11 10.81 6.45 -9.05
N TYR A 12 10.96 6.64 -7.74
CA TYR A 12 9.84 6.79 -6.80
C TYR A 12 9.11 8.11 -6.97
N SER A 13 9.82 9.20 -7.25
CA SER A 13 9.23 10.49 -7.60
C SER A 13 8.43 10.39 -8.92
N ALA A 14 8.95 9.65 -9.90
CA ALA A 14 8.24 9.38 -11.15
C ALA A 14 7.00 8.46 -10.95
N LEU A 15 7.10 7.48 -10.04
CA LEU A 15 5.96 6.62 -9.66
C LEU A 15 4.91 7.37 -8.83
N TYR A 16 5.32 8.33 -8.00
CA TYR A 16 4.39 9.21 -7.29
C TYR A 16 3.69 10.17 -8.26
N SER A 17 4.43 10.74 -9.22
CA SER A 17 3.86 11.56 -10.30
C SER A 17 2.91 10.75 -11.20
N SER A 18 3.27 9.50 -11.51
CA SER A 18 2.38 8.61 -12.27
C SER A 18 1.13 8.19 -11.45
N ARG A 19 1.22 8.11 -10.12
CA ARG A 19 0.05 7.87 -9.24
C ARG A 19 -0.93 9.02 -9.27
N VAL A 20 -0.44 10.27 -9.27
CA VAL A 20 -1.29 11.47 -9.38
C VAL A 20 -1.90 11.57 -10.78
N ILE A 21 -1.13 11.23 -11.83
CA ILE A 21 -1.60 11.24 -13.22
C ILE A 21 -2.63 10.12 -13.45
N VAL A 22 -2.38 8.91 -12.94
CA VAL A 22 -3.33 7.78 -13.04
C VAL A 22 -4.59 8.06 -12.22
N ALA A 23 -4.49 8.64 -11.02
CA ALA A 23 -5.64 9.05 -10.22
C ALA A 23 -6.44 10.16 -10.94
N GLY A 24 -5.77 11.19 -11.47
CA GLY A 24 -6.41 12.26 -12.23
C GLY A 24 -7.04 11.78 -13.56
N TYR A 25 -6.39 10.85 -14.25
CA TYR A 25 -6.95 10.24 -15.49
C TYR A 25 -8.16 9.34 -15.17
N VAL A 26 -8.09 8.61 -14.07
CA VAL A 26 -9.21 7.78 -13.59
C VAL A 26 -10.36 8.65 -13.09
N ASP A 27 -10.10 9.77 -12.42
CA ASP A 27 -11.13 10.74 -12.03
C ASP A 27 -11.76 11.42 -13.25
N HIS A 28 -10.99 11.72 -14.30
CA HIS A 28 -11.52 12.25 -15.57
C HIS A 28 -12.43 11.23 -16.27
N LEU A 29 -11.99 9.98 -16.38
CA LEU A 29 -12.83 8.90 -16.92
C LEU A 29 -14.08 8.61 -16.05
N TYR A 30 -13.98 8.90 -14.76
CA TYR A 30 -15.11 8.74 -13.83
C TYR A 30 -16.11 9.89 -13.94
N ASN A 31 -15.65 11.11 -14.19
CA ASN A 31 -16.49 12.31 -14.31
C ASN A 31 -17.21 12.35 -15.65
N GLU A 32 -16.63 11.86 -16.74
CA GLU A 32 -17.33 11.69 -18.02
C GLU A 32 -18.49 10.70 -17.92
N ASN A 33 -18.37 9.67 -17.04
CA ASN A 33 -19.48 8.75 -16.77
C ASN A 33 -20.56 9.33 -15.85
N SER A 34 -20.28 10.37 -15.05
CA SER A 34 -21.29 11.00 -14.18
C SER A 34 -22.21 11.97 -14.93
N GLN A 35 -21.77 12.50 -16.07
CA GLN A 35 -22.63 13.32 -16.94
C GLN A 35 -23.65 12.51 -17.76
N SER A 36 -23.53 11.18 -17.80
CA SER A 36 -24.47 10.31 -18.49
C SER A 36 -25.69 9.89 -17.66
N GLU A 37 -25.90 10.48 -16.47
CA GLU A 37 -27.11 10.21 -15.64
C GLU A 37 -28.44 10.57 -16.28
N HIS A 38 -28.45 11.24 -17.44
CA HIS A 38 -29.67 11.49 -18.21
C HIS A 38 -30.11 10.32 -19.10
N TYR A 39 -29.35 9.25 -19.20
CA TYR A 39 -29.72 8.03 -19.92
C TYR A 39 -30.04 6.86 -18.95
N GLY A 40 -31.07 7.04 -18.19
CA GLY A 40 -31.55 6.14 -17.13
C GLY A 40 -32.14 4.82 -17.60
N ARG A 41 -31.48 4.04 -18.45
CA ARG A 41 -31.92 2.66 -18.77
C ARG A 41 -30.83 1.70 -19.25
N TYR A 42 -29.54 2.10 -19.29
CA TYR A 42 -28.46 1.23 -19.76
C TYR A 42 -27.30 1.10 -18.78
N ALA A 43 -27.48 1.43 -17.51
CA ALA A 43 -26.42 1.44 -16.51
C ALA A 43 -26.12 0.05 -15.89
N MET A 44 -26.56 -1.03 -16.49
CA MET A 44 -26.10 -2.39 -16.14
C MET A 44 -24.85 -2.77 -16.97
N LYS A 45 -24.03 -1.77 -17.36
CA LYS A 45 -22.80 -2.00 -18.12
C LYS A 45 -21.62 -2.25 -17.17
N ARG A 46 -21.39 -3.53 -16.90
CA ARG A 46 -20.13 -4.19 -16.57
C ARG A 46 -19.46 -3.79 -15.23
N PRO A 47 -19.95 -4.28 -14.09
CA PRO A 47 -19.19 -4.25 -12.83
C PRO A 47 -17.88 -5.03 -12.96
N VAL A 48 -17.82 -5.98 -13.89
CA VAL A 48 -16.68 -6.87 -14.13
C VAL A 48 -15.42 -6.11 -14.57
N GLY A 49 -15.53 -5.17 -15.53
CA GLY A 49 -14.37 -4.40 -15.98
C GLY A 49 -13.80 -3.49 -14.88
N LYS A 50 -14.67 -2.88 -14.08
CA LYS A 50 -14.24 -2.07 -12.93
C LYS A 50 -13.54 -2.93 -11.85
N LEU A 51 -14.05 -4.13 -11.61
CA LEU A 51 -13.43 -5.06 -10.67
C LEU A 51 -12.00 -5.43 -11.10
N PHE A 52 -11.77 -5.73 -12.39
CA PHE A 52 -10.43 -6.05 -12.89
C PHE A 52 -9.42 -4.92 -12.69
N VAL A 53 -9.81 -3.67 -12.89
CA VAL A 53 -8.93 -2.52 -12.63
C VAL A 53 -8.49 -2.47 -11.16
N HIS A 54 -9.42 -2.67 -10.24
CA HIS A 54 -9.10 -2.68 -8.81
C HIS A 54 -8.24 -3.89 -8.43
N LEU A 55 -8.54 -5.09 -8.96
CA LEU A 55 -7.72 -6.28 -8.71
C LEU A 55 -6.29 -6.10 -9.24
N PHE A 56 -6.13 -5.54 -10.43
CA PHE A 56 -4.82 -5.21 -10.98
C PHE A 56 -4.07 -4.19 -10.11
N ALA A 57 -4.76 -3.17 -9.62
CA ALA A 57 -4.16 -2.19 -8.70
C ALA A 57 -3.75 -2.82 -7.36
N ILE A 58 -4.61 -3.66 -6.76
CA ILE A 58 -4.30 -4.38 -5.51
C ILE A 58 -3.05 -5.25 -5.70
N THR A 59 -3.03 -6.09 -6.76
CA THR A 59 -1.88 -6.97 -7.03
C THR A 59 -0.62 -6.20 -7.37
N GLY A 60 -0.74 -5.08 -8.08
CA GLY A 60 0.38 -4.20 -8.40
C GLY A 60 0.99 -3.57 -7.15
N ILE A 61 0.16 -3.04 -6.25
CA ILE A 61 0.63 -2.43 -4.98
C ILE A 61 1.28 -3.50 -4.10
N ALA A 62 0.60 -4.64 -3.87
CA ALA A 62 1.12 -5.72 -3.05
C ALA A 62 2.43 -6.29 -3.62
N GLY A 63 2.49 -6.53 -4.93
CA GLY A 63 3.69 -7.05 -5.59
C GLY A 63 4.86 -6.07 -5.53
N THR A 64 4.61 -4.78 -5.72
CA THR A 64 5.66 -3.75 -5.62
C THR A 64 6.21 -3.66 -4.20
N ASP A 65 5.34 -3.66 -3.19
CA ASP A 65 5.77 -3.62 -1.79
C ASP A 65 6.58 -4.88 -1.42
N LEU A 66 6.11 -6.08 -1.79
CA LEU A 66 6.85 -7.32 -1.56
C LEU A 66 8.21 -7.34 -2.27
N TYR A 67 8.28 -6.78 -3.48
CA TYR A 67 9.54 -6.65 -4.21
C TYR A 67 10.52 -5.72 -3.49
N ILE A 68 10.05 -4.56 -3.01
CA ILE A 68 10.88 -3.62 -2.26
C ILE A 68 11.37 -4.28 -0.97
N LYS A 69 10.50 -4.91 -0.22
CA LYS A 69 10.84 -5.64 1.01
C LYS A 69 11.90 -6.70 0.78
N LYS A 70 11.80 -7.43 -0.34
CA LYS A 70 12.83 -8.40 -0.74
C LYS A 70 14.16 -7.72 -1.00
N GLN A 71 14.18 -6.60 -1.74
CA GLN A 71 15.42 -5.86 -2.00
C GLN A 71 16.07 -5.30 -0.73
N ILE A 72 15.24 -4.85 0.22
CA ILE A 72 15.73 -4.38 1.53
C ILE A 72 16.34 -5.52 2.33
N GLU A 73 15.68 -6.68 2.37
CA GLU A 73 16.18 -7.88 3.04
C GLU A 73 17.54 -8.36 2.49
N GLU A 74 17.70 -8.33 1.17
CA GLU A 74 18.90 -8.85 0.51
C GLU A 74 20.09 -7.87 0.52
N LYS A 75 19.81 -6.56 0.52
CA LYS A 75 20.86 -5.54 0.27
C LYS A 75 21.21 -4.69 1.48
N LYS A 76 20.43 -4.74 2.55
CA LYS A 76 20.63 -3.86 3.72
C LYS A 76 20.93 -4.68 4.96
N GLU A 77 21.86 -4.16 5.77
CA GLU A 77 22.10 -4.70 7.10
C GLU A 77 20.97 -4.31 8.06
N MET A 78 20.81 -5.11 9.11
CA MET A 78 19.81 -4.83 10.14
C MET A 78 20.11 -3.49 10.83
N ASN A 79 19.07 -2.68 11.02
CA ASN A 79 19.11 -1.37 11.66
C ASN A 79 20.01 -0.32 10.95
N CYS A 80 20.48 -0.58 9.73
CA CYS A 80 21.14 0.46 8.98
C CYS A 80 20.19 1.65 8.74
N CYS A 81 20.72 2.86 8.74
CA CYS A 81 19.95 4.08 8.52
C CYS A 81 20.63 4.87 7.41
N GLU A 82 20.05 4.83 6.22
CA GLU A 82 20.53 5.61 5.08
C GLU A 82 19.59 6.78 4.81
N PRO A 83 20.09 8.02 4.81
CA PRO A 83 19.26 9.17 4.47
C PRO A 83 18.88 9.14 2.99
N ILE A 84 17.60 9.27 2.68
CA ILE A 84 17.04 9.38 1.34
C ILE A 84 16.20 10.65 1.21
N CYS A 85 15.80 11.01 0.00
CA CYS A 85 14.98 12.19 -0.26
C CYS A 85 15.55 13.48 0.35
N ARG A 86 16.84 13.75 0.08
CA ARG A 86 17.58 14.92 0.61
C ARG A 86 17.62 14.93 2.16
N GLY A 87 17.71 13.76 2.78
CA GLY A 87 17.80 13.60 4.22
C GLY A 87 16.48 13.71 4.99
N LYS A 88 15.34 13.86 4.31
CA LYS A 88 14.01 13.94 4.97
C LYS A 88 13.50 12.61 5.46
N LEU A 89 13.89 11.54 4.81
CA LEU A 89 13.50 10.16 5.14
C LEU A 89 14.75 9.33 5.40
N LEU A 90 14.60 8.30 6.22
CA LEU A 90 15.63 7.29 6.48
C LEU A 90 15.14 5.95 5.93
N LEU A 91 15.96 5.35 5.09
CA LEU A 91 15.78 3.96 4.66
C LEU A 91 16.38 3.05 5.72
N ARG A 92 15.58 2.09 6.18
CA ARG A 92 15.97 1.15 7.24
C ARG A 92 15.62 -0.27 6.84
N ARG A 93 16.22 -1.24 7.51
CA ARG A 93 15.73 -2.62 7.56
C ARG A 93 15.28 -2.90 8.99
N TYR A 94 13.98 -3.03 9.18
CA TYR A 94 13.39 -3.26 10.48
C TYR A 94 12.36 -4.40 10.43
N HIS A 95 12.47 -5.34 11.37
CA HIS A 95 11.56 -6.48 11.46
C HIS A 95 10.51 -6.22 12.54
N ASN A 96 9.29 -5.87 12.10
CA ASN A 96 8.16 -5.65 12.98
C ASN A 96 7.43 -6.98 13.24
N LYS A 97 7.64 -7.55 14.43
CA LYS A 97 7.01 -8.81 14.85
C LYS A 97 5.60 -8.61 15.41
N GLY A 98 5.25 -7.38 15.78
CA GLY A 98 3.94 -7.02 16.30
C GLY A 98 3.02 -6.41 15.25
N ALA A 99 1.96 -5.76 15.74
CA ALA A 99 1.12 -4.86 14.95
C ALA A 99 1.77 -3.45 14.91
N PHE A 100 0.99 -2.41 15.11
CA PHE A 100 1.53 -1.06 15.22
C PHE A 100 2.46 -0.92 16.42
N LEU A 101 3.67 -0.37 16.23
CA LEU A 101 4.69 -0.20 17.27
C LEU A 101 5.04 -1.50 18.05
N ASN A 102 5.08 -2.62 17.35
CA ASN A 102 5.37 -3.94 17.94
C ASN A 102 4.34 -4.44 18.97
N LEU A 103 3.14 -3.88 19.00
CA LEU A 103 2.09 -4.41 19.88
C LEU A 103 1.82 -5.88 19.55
N GLY A 104 1.81 -6.73 20.58
CA GLY A 104 1.58 -8.17 20.43
C GLY A 104 2.81 -8.98 19.97
N GLU A 105 4.01 -8.42 19.98
CA GLU A 105 5.26 -9.10 19.55
C GLU A 105 5.48 -10.46 20.25
N LYS A 106 5.00 -10.62 21.49
CA LYS A 106 5.09 -11.87 22.25
C LYS A 106 4.28 -13.02 21.65
N ASN A 107 3.28 -12.72 20.81
CA ASN A 107 2.41 -13.71 20.18
C ASN A 107 2.25 -13.45 18.68
N PRO A 108 3.26 -13.79 17.85
CA PRO A 108 3.22 -13.55 16.40
C PRO A 108 2.06 -14.24 15.68
N GLN A 109 1.60 -15.38 16.22
CA GLN A 109 0.47 -16.11 15.65
C GLN A 109 -0.83 -15.34 15.80
N LEU A 110 -1.07 -14.73 16.97
CA LEU A 110 -2.22 -13.86 17.21
C LEU A 110 -2.19 -12.64 16.28
N VAL A 111 -1.02 -12.00 16.15
CA VAL A 111 -0.86 -10.84 15.25
C VAL A 111 -1.12 -11.22 13.80
N ALA A 112 -0.67 -12.41 13.36
CA ALA A 112 -0.96 -12.93 12.02
C ALA A 112 -2.45 -13.19 11.84
N ALA A 113 -3.12 -13.81 12.82
CA ALA A 113 -4.56 -14.09 12.76
C ALA A 113 -5.38 -12.79 12.69
N ILE A 114 -5.04 -11.78 13.49
CA ILE A 114 -5.66 -10.45 13.45
C ILE A 114 -5.46 -9.81 12.07
N SER A 115 -4.24 -9.90 11.51
CA SER A 115 -3.96 -9.35 10.17
C SER A 115 -4.78 -10.01 9.08
N VAL A 116 -4.95 -11.32 9.13
CA VAL A 116 -5.84 -12.06 8.21
C VAL A 116 -7.27 -11.59 8.39
N GLY A 117 -7.78 -11.54 9.62
CA GLY A 117 -9.14 -11.09 9.90
C GLY A 117 -9.42 -9.68 9.39
N MET A 118 -8.50 -8.75 9.63
CA MET A 118 -8.62 -7.36 9.15
C MET A 118 -8.57 -7.28 7.61
N THR A 119 -7.72 -8.08 6.98
CA THR A 119 -7.64 -8.14 5.50
C THR A 119 -8.92 -8.69 4.91
N VAL A 120 -9.47 -9.77 5.49
CA VAL A 120 -10.76 -10.35 5.06
C VAL A 120 -11.89 -9.34 5.29
N PHE A 121 -11.93 -8.66 6.43
CA PHE A 121 -12.93 -7.64 6.70
C PHE A 121 -12.88 -6.50 5.67
N ALA A 122 -11.67 -5.98 5.37
CA ALA A 122 -11.48 -4.96 4.35
C ALA A 122 -11.91 -5.45 2.95
N LEU A 123 -11.67 -6.73 2.64
CA LEU A 123 -12.09 -7.34 1.38
C LEU A 123 -13.63 -7.42 1.28
N LEU A 124 -14.30 -7.80 2.36
CA LEU A 124 -15.77 -7.83 2.39
C LEU A 124 -16.36 -6.42 2.23
N LEU A 125 -15.78 -5.42 2.90
CA LEU A 125 -16.15 -4.02 2.68
C LEU A 125 -15.91 -3.58 1.23
N PHE A 126 -14.79 -3.93 0.65
CA PHE A 126 -14.49 -3.62 -0.76
C PHE A 126 -15.55 -4.21 -1.70
N ILE A 127 -15.86 -5.50 -1.54
CA ILE A 127 -16.88 -6.19 -2.34
C ILE A 127 -18.24 -5.49 -2.17
N SER A 128 -18.63 -5.14 -0.96
CA SER A 128 -19.92 -4.46 -0.68
C SER A 128 -20.05 -3.12 -1.41
N THR A 129 -18.92 -2.42 -1.69
CA THR A 129 -18.97 -1.13 -2.40
C THR A 129 -19.49 -1.24 -3.82
N PHE A 130 -19.45 -2.43 -4.43
CA PHE A 130 -19.97 -2.64 -5.79
C PHE A 130 -21.50 -2.68 -5.85
N SER A 131 -22.15 -2.94 -4.72
CA SER A 131 -23.61 -2.92 -4.61
C SER A 131 -24.19 -1.50 -4.48
N PHE A 132 -23.35 -0.50 -4.23
CA PHE A 132 -23.79 0.88 -4.02
C PHE A 132 -23.24 1.82 -5.10
N LEU A 133 -24.10 2.68 -5.63
CA LEU A 133 -23.71 3.75 -6.56
C LEU A 133 -22.97 4.88 -5.82
N GLY A 134 -22.10 5.60 -6.49
CA GLY A 134 -21.42 6.77 -5.94
C GLY A 134 -20.28 6.47 -4.95
N LYS A 135 -19.90 5.21 -4.71
CA LYS A 135 -18.85 4.81 -3.76
C LYS A 135 -17.44 4.69 -4.38
N GLY A 136 -17.18 5.40 -5.48
CA GLY A 136 -15.90 5.30 -6.20
C GLY A 136 -14.67 5.64 -5.34
N MET A 137 -14.70 6.77 -4.63
CA MET A 137 -13.60 7.20 -3.77
C MET A 137 -13.33 6.18 -2.64
N LEU A 138 -14.38 5.70 -1.97
CA LEU A 138 -14.25 4.66 -0.94
C LEU A 138 -13.64 3.38 -1.52
N ARG A 139 -14.07 2.99 -2.72
CA ARG A 139 -13.55 1.79 -3.40
C ARG A 139 -12.06 1.91 -3.70
N TRP A 140 -11.59 3.08 -4.17
CA TRP A 140 -10.17 3.33 -4.39
C TRP A 140 -9.38 3.34 -3.08
N GLY A 141 -9.92 3.94 -2.01
CA GLY A 141 -9.31 3.87 -0.68
C GLY A 141 -9.13 2.44 -0.19
N LEU A 142 -10.18 1.60 -0.33
CA LEU A 142 -10.12 0.19 0.03
C LEU A 142 -9.18 -0.61 -0.89
N THR A 143 -9.04 -0.24 -2.17
CA THR A 143 -8.09 -0.84 -3.09
C THR A 143 -6.65 -0.63 -2.61
N MET A 144 -6.29 0.59 -2.24
CA MET A 144 -4.96 0.91 -1.71
C MET A 144 -4.71 0.21 -0.37
N LEU A 145 -5.71 0.24 0.52
CA LEU A 145 -5.65 -0.45 1.81
C LEU A 145 -5.41 -1.96 1.63
N LEU A 146 -6.15 -2.59 0.73
CA LEU A 146 -6.02 -4.02 0.45
C LEU A 146 -4.66 -4.38 -0.14
N GLY A 147 -4.11 -3.56 -1.04
CA GLY A 147 -2.76 -3.78 -1.58
C GLY A 147 -1.71 -3.87 -0.48
N GLY A 148 -1.69 -2.91 0.45
CA GLY A 148 -0.80 -2.95 1.61
C GLY A 148 -1.12 -4.06 2.61
N ALA A 149 -2.42 -4.30 2.89
CA ALA A 149 -2.85 -5.35 3.81
C ALA A 149 -2.46 -6.75 3.33
N PHE A 150 -2.59 -7.05 2.03
CA PHE A 150 -2.16 -8.32 1.47
C PHE A 150 -0.65 -8.54 1.60
N SER A 151 0.16 -7.54 1.29
CA SER A 151 1.61 -7.63 1.45
C SER A 151 2.00 -7.88 2.92
N ASN A 152 1.43 -7.11 3.85
CA ASN A 152 1.74 -7.24 5.27
C ASN A 152 1.23 -8.57 5.85
N THR A 153 0.08 -9.04 5.42
CA THR A 153 -0.47 -10.34 5.83
C THR A 153 0.40 -11.49 5.30
N TYR A 154 0.85 -11.41 4.04
CA TYR A 154 1.77 -12.38 3.47
C TYR A 154 3.08 -12.47 4.27
N ASP A 155 3.67 -11.33 4.64
CA ASP A 155 4.88 -11.30 5.45
C ASP A 155 4.67 -11.98 6.80
N ARG A 156 3.57 -11.68 7.51
CA ARG A 156 3.26 -12.29 8.80
C ARG A 156 3.02 -13.80 8.72
N LEU A 157 2.37 -14.27 7.67
CA LEU A 157 2.12 -15.70 7.48
C LEU A 157 3.42 -16.45 7.13
N LYS A 158 4.25 -15.88 6.24
CA LYS A 158 5.46 -16.55 5.74
C LYS A 158 6.68 -16.30 6.61
N ARG A 159 6.97 -15.04 6.97
CA ARG A 159 8.19 -14.61 7.67
C ARG A 159 8.01 -14.46 9.17
N LYS A 160 6.76 -14.39 9.66
CA LYS A 160 6.38 -14.11 11.06
C LYS A 160 6.68 -12.68 11.53
N TYR A 161 7.09 -11.80 10.64
CA TYR A 161 7.31 -10.37 10.85
C TYR A 161 6.99 -9.61 9.57
N VAL A 162 6.78 -8.31 9.66
CA VAL A 162 6.69 -7.39 8.52
C VAL A 162 8.02 -6.67 8.37
N VAL A 163 8.47 -6.50 7.12
CA VAL A 163 9.65 -5.69 6.81
C VAL A 163 9.20 -4.25 6.68
N ASP A 164 9.50 -3.44 7.68
CA ASP A 164 9.30 -1.99 7.65
C ASP A 164 10.59 -1.31 7.21
N TYR A 165 10.53 -0.32 6.30
CA TYR A 165 11.74 0.17 5.66
C TYR A 165 11.87 1.69 5.55
N VAL A 166 10.84 2.47 5.88
CA VAL A 166 10.87 3.93 5.84
C VAL A 166 10.60 4.52 7.22
N SER A 167 11.37 5.51 7.64
CA SER A 167 11.05 6.36 8.78
C SER A 167 11.32 7.83 8.48
N PHE A 168 10.68 8.72 9.22
CA PHE A 168 10.93 10.15 9.08
C PHE A 168 12.24 10.54 9.77
N ASN A 169 13.04 11.37 9.10
CA ASN A 169 14.23 11.98 9.72
C ASN A 169 13.84 13.31 10.37
N VAL A 170 13.24 13.20 11.54
CA VAL A 170 12.78 14.37 12.32
C VAL A 170 13.50 14.43 13.66
N PRO A 171 13.65 15.63 14.26
CA PRO A 171 14.33 15.79 15.55
C PRO A 171 13.64 15.05 16.70
N TRP A 172 12.35 14.80 16.59
CA TRP A 172 11.55 14.13 17.62
C TRP A 172 11.76 12.62 17.57
N GLU A 173 12.46 12.08 18.57
CA GLU A 173 12.79 10.64 18.62
C GLU A 173 11.59 9.72 18.52
N ALA A 174 10.45 10.10 19.09
CA ALA A 174 9.25 9.29 19.06
C ALA A 174 8.79 9.02 17.61
N PHE A 175 8.78 10.05 16.75
CA PHE A 175 8.42 9.92 15.34
C PHE A 175 9.52 9.23 14.51
N ARG A 176 10.79 9.49 14.83
CA ARG A 176 11.92 8.84 14.14
C ARG A 176 11.99 7.34 14.41
N LYS A 177 11.45 6.87 15.54
CA LYS A 177 11.37 5.44 15.87
C LYS A 177 10.27 4.69 15.13
N ILE A 178 9.26 5.40 14.59
CA ILE A 178 8.21 4.78 13.80
C ILE A 178 8.77 4.44 12.43
N VAL A 179 8.80 3.14 12.11
CA VAL A 179 9.18 2.62 10.80
C VAL A 179 7.94 2.02 10.16
N PHE A 180 7.76 2.26 8.86
CA PHE A 180 6.60 1.81 8.09
C PHE A 180 7.01 1.34 6.70
N ASN A 181 6.08 0.75 5.99
CA ASN A 181 6.22 0.29 4.61
C ASN A 181 5.19 0.91 3.66
#